data_0acff939f2f53523a33d80166c343c6f
#
_entry.id   0acff939f2f53523a33d80166c343c6f
#
_cell.length_a   1.000
_cell.length_b   1.000
_cell.length_c   1.000
_cell.angle_alpha   90.00
_cell.angle_beta   90.00
_cell.angle_gamma   90.00
#
_symmetry.space_group_name_H-M   'P 1'
#
loop_
_entity.id
_entity.type
_entity.pdbx_description
1 polymer ?
#
loop_
_entity_poly.entity_id
_entity_poly.type
_entity_poly.pdbx_seq_one_letter_code
_entity_poly.pdbx_strand_id
1 'polypeptide(L)'
;MRIEKDNLSSYVYLPSEEAKEGWSQLSVAEMLSVNQTKAKEEFRVYEEKTCDRFQVVKEHYKDMRTFQDLSFVNRMYEKFHTFDKAKMTVWEAFDKLGNYVDSSDPDIDLPNIEHGFQTAEAIRKAGHPDWMQLIGLIHDMGKILFLWGLPSDGMEGTATGKQWALGGDTWIVGVPIPSTCVFPEFNDLNPDMIKAKKIAEETADLGEGSQGEMYEKNCGLDNCKFAYGHDEYLYRFLLHNNCKFPPEALAIVRYHSCYPWHTKGEYRDLMSENDHHLLKWVQEFNRFDLYTKDNKRPDMVALKPYIQRC
;
A
#
# COMPACT_ATOMS: atom_id res chain seq x y z
N MET A 1 15.27 -10.59 -2.18
CA MET A 1 14.47 -11.67 -2.79
C MET A 1 14.56 -11.53 -4.29
N ARG A 2 14.91 -12.59 -5.01
CA ARG A 2 14.83 -12.64 -6.46
C ARG A 2 13.73 -13.64 -6.80
N ILE A 3 12.65 -13.20 -7.43
CA ILE A 3 11.60 -14.10 -7.92
C ILE A 3 12.06 -14.60 -9.29
N GLU A 4 12.05 -15.92 -9.50
CA GLU A 4 12.35 -16.48 -10.82
C GLU A 4 11.28 -16.03 -11.80
N LYS A 5 11.73 -15.61 -12.98
CA LYS A 5 10.87 -15.20 -14.08
C LYS A 5 10.27 -16.43 -14.75
N ASP A 6 9.24 -17.01 -14.18
CA ASP A 6 8.39 -17.89 -14.95
C ASP A 6 7.40 -17.02 -15.74
N ASN A 7 7.82 -16.59 -16.94
CA ASN A 7 7.00 -15.98 -17.98
C ASN A 7 6.22 -14.68 -17.69
N LEU A 8 6.53 -13.93 -16.62
CA LEU A 8 5.97 -12.57 -16.45
C LEU A 8 6.47 -11.56 -17.52
N SER A 9 7.53 -11.91 -18.26
CA SER A 9 8.19 -10.97 -19.17
C SER A 9 7.57 -10.87 -20.56
N SER A 10 6.59 -11.70 -20.90
CA SER A 10 6.02 -11.74 -22.27
C SER A 10 4.70 -10.99 -22.46
N TYR A 11 4.10 -10.47 -21.38
CA TYR A 11 2.78 -9.85 -21.43
C TYR A 11 2.76 -8.44 -20.88
N VAL A 12 3.53 -7.54 -21.50
CA VAL A 12 3.31 -6.10 -21.32
C VAL A 12 2.25 -5.69 -22.33
N TYR A 13 1.00 -5.65 -21.91
CA TYR A 13 -0.05 -5.01 -22.68
C TYR A 13 -0.05 -3.52 -22.37
N LEU A 14 0.27 -2.70 -23.38
CA LEU A 14 -0.02 -1.26 -23.34
C LEU A 14 -1.45 -1.09 -23.88
N PRO A 15 -2.40 -0.65 -23.06
CA PRO A 15 -3.76 -0.42 -23.54
C PRO A 15 -3.75 0.62 -24.67
N SER A 16 -4.60 0.39 -25.70
CA SER A 16 -4.88 1.41 -26.69
C SER A 16 -5.55 2.62 -26.03
N GLU A 17 -5.42 3.82 -26.63
CA GLU A 17 -6.12 5.03 -26.13
C GLU A 17 -7.63 4.80 -25.96
N GLU A 18 -8.24 3.98 -26.83
CA GLU A 18 -9.66 3.60 -26.79
C GLU A 18 -10.02 2.80 -25.52
N ALA A 19 -9.10 1.99 -24.99
CA ALA A 19 -9.33 1.26 -23.74
C ALA A 19 -9.35 2.17 -22.50
N LYS A 20 -8.74 3.35 -22.56
CA LYS A 20 -8.68 4.30 -21.44
C LYS A 20 -10.01 5.04 -21.20
N GLU A 21 -10.85 5.20 -22.21
CA GLU A 21 -12.12 5.94 -22.08
C GLU A 21 -13.24 5.11 -21.44
N GLY A 22 -13.14 3.76 -21.42
CA GLY A 22 -14.17 2.88 -20.89
C GLY A 22 -14.09 2.54 -19.40
N TRP A 23 -13.04 2.92 -18.71
CA TRP A 23 -12.72 2.38 -17.38
C TRP A 23 -13.38 3.06 -16.20
N SER A 24 -13.82 4.30 -16.35
CA SER A 24 -14.34 5.11 -15.25
C SER A 24 -15.82 4.88 -14.93
N GLN A 25 -16.50 3.94 -15.56
CA GLN A 25 -17.97 3.90 -15.61
C GLN A 25 -18.65 2.99 -14.59
N LEU A 26 -17.93 2.10 -13.92
CA LEU A 26 -18.54 1.31 -12.84
C LEU A 26 -18.67 2.16 -11.57
N SER A 27 -19.88 2.38 -11.12
CA SER A 27 -20.13 3.01 -9.83
C SER A 27 -19.67 2.09 -8.69
N VAL A 28 -19.34 2.66 -7.53
CA VAL A 28 -19.05 1.88 -6.32
C VAL A 28 -20.18 0.90 -5.99
N ALA A 29 -21.44 1.30 -6.25
CA ALA A 29 -22.60 0.43 -6.07
C ALA A 29 -22.57 -0.79 -6.98
N GLU A 30 -22.14 -0.65 -8.23
CA GLU A 30 -21.99 -1.77 -9.17
C GLU A 30 -20.85 -2.69 -8.76
N MET A 31 -19.74 -2.15 -8.22
CA MET A 31 -18.66 -2.96 -7.68
C MET A 31 -19.07 -3.72 -6.43
N LEU A 32 -19.75 -3.09 -5.51
CA LEU A 32 -20.35 -3.72 -4.32
C LEU A 32 -21.38 -4.78 -4.72
N SER A 33 -22.10 -4.63 -5.83
CA SER A 33 -23.06 -5.63 -6.33
C SER A 33 -22.42 -6.96 -6.74
N VAL A 34 -21.12 -6.99 -6.97
CA VAL A 34 -20.38 -8.19 -7.38
C VAL A 34 -20.00 -9.08 -6.19
N ASN A 35 -19.80 -8.50 -4.98
CA ASN A 35 -19.28 -9.22 -3.81
C ASN A 35 -20.06 -8.98 -2.51
N GLN A 36 -21.30 -8.58 -2.52
CA GLN A 36 -22.01 -7.92 -1.41
C GLN A 36 -22.14 -8.68 -0.10
N THR A 37 -21.49 -8.16 0.93
CA THR A 37 -21.92 -8.33 2.32
C THR A 37 -21.90 -7.02 3.13
N LYS A 38 -21.20 -5.96 2.64
CA LYS A 38 -21.03 -4.70 3.38
C LYS A 38 -21.47 -3.49 2.55
N ALA A 39 -22.11 -2.50 3.18
CA ALA A 39 -22.32 -1.18 2.59
C ALA A 39 -21.00 -0.37 2.54
N LYS A 40 -20.93 0.63 1.66
CA LYS A 40 -19.72 1.45 1.47
C LYS A 40 -19.23 2.08 2.78
N GLU A 41 -20.14 2.51 3.60
CA GLU A 41 -19.89 3.18 4.88
C GLU A 41 -19.39 2.23 5.99
N GLU A 42 -19.44 0.92 5.75
CA GLU A 42 -18.96 -0.11 6.66
C GLU A 42 -17.50 -0.49 6.43
N PHE A 43 -16.85 0.07 5.38
CA PHE A 43 -15.44 -0.18 5.11
C PHE A 43 -14.55 0.86 5.81
N ARG A 44 -13.41 0.42 6.32
CA ARG A 44 -12.41 1.23 7.03
C ARG A 44 -13.00 1.99 8.21
N VAL A 45 -13.85 1.33 8.98
CA VAL A 45 -14.41 1.87 10.22
C VAL A 45 -13.49 1.52 11.38
N TYR A 46 -12.86 2.54 11.94
CA TYR A 46 -11.88 2.42 13.03
C TYR A 46 -12.51 2.79 14.38
N GLU A 47 -13.65 2.18 14.70
CA GLU A 47 -14.39 2.44 15.92
C GLU A 47 -14.51 1.15 16.77
N GLU A 48 -14.33 1.28 18.09
CA GLU A 48 -14.35 0.14 19.02
C GLU A 48 -15.65 -0.69 18.97
N LYS A 49 -16.78 -0.02 18.68
CA LYS A 49 -18.08 -0.68 18.64
C LYS A 49 -18.36 -1.51 17.40
N THR A 50 -17.63 -1.28 16.33
CA THR A 50 -17.91 -1.82 15.01
C THR A 50 -16.77 -2.67 14.43
N CYS A 51 -15.61 -2.66 15.07
CA CYS A 51 -14.42 -3.42 14.66
C CYS A 51 -14.02 -4.42 15.73
N ASP A 52 -14.26 -5.70 15.51
CA ASP A 52 -13.87 -6.79 16.44
C ASP A 52 -12.35 -6.83 16.68
N ARG A 53 -11.56 -6.32 15.73
CA ARG A 53 -10.10 -6.25 15.77
C ARG A 53 -9.56 -4.91 16.26
N PHE A 54 -10.43 -4.02 16.75
CA PHE A 54 -10.11 -2.63 17.06
C PHE A 54 -8.81 -2.44 17.87
N GLN A 55 -8.63 -3.23 18.94
CA GLN A 55 -7.46 -3.08 19.81
C GLN A 55 -6.15 -3.46 19.07
N VAL A 56 -6.16 -4.52 18.28
CA VAL A 56 -5.01 -4.95 17.47
C VAL A 56 -4.66 -3.90 16.42
N VAL A 57 -5.68 -3.43 15.71
CA VAL A 57 -5.53 -2.38 14.69
C VAL A 57 -5.01 -1.08 15.32
N LYS A 58 -5.59 -0.66 16.43
CA LYS A 58 -5.18 0.57 17.13
C LYS A 58 -3.74 0.50 17.63
N GLU A 59 -3.33 -0.64 18.18
CA GLU A 59 -1.96 -0.84 18.64
C GLU A 59 -0.96 -0.86 17.48
N HIS A 60 -1.33 -1.48 16.36
CA HIS A 60 -0.55 -1.44 15.12
C HIS A 60 -0.26 0.00 14.68
N TYR A 61 -1.30 0.84 14.54
CA TYR A 61 -1.12 2.24 14.13
C TYR A 61 -0.36 3.07 15.15
N LYS A 62 -0.52 2.80 16.45
CA LYS A 62 0.27 3.44 17.51
C LYS A 62 1.75 3.13 17.35
N ASP A 63 2.10 1.86 17.14
CA ASP A 63 3.47 1.44 16.92
C ASP A 63 4.04 2.06 15.63
N MET A 64 3.27 2.08 14.52
CA MET A 64 3.65 2.78 13.29
C MET A 64 4.07 4.23 13.55
N ARG A 65 3.24 5.00 14.26
CA ARG A 65 3.51 6.41 14.55
C ARG A 65 4.72 6.56 15.46
N THR A 66 4.86 5.70 16.47
CA THR A 66 5.95 5.76 17.44
C THR A 66 7.32 5.51 16.82
N PHE A 67 7.40 4.59 15.85
CA PHE A 67 8.70 4.05 15.43
C PHE A 67 9.09 4.40 13.99
N GLN A 68 8.17 4.77 13.12
CA GLN A 68 8.48 5.08 11.72
C GLN A 68 8.84 6.56 11.52
N ASP A 69 10.09 6.91 11.79
CA ASP A 69 10.70 8.18 11.41
C ASP A 69 11.58 8.03 10.16
N LEU A 70 12.12 9.13 9.66
CA LEU A 70 13.04 9.14 8.53
C LEU A 70 14.28 8.25 8.75
N SER A 71 14.77 8.18 9.99
CA SER A 71 15.92 7.33 10.35
C SER A 71 15.58 5.84 10.23
N PHE A 72 14.38 5.45 10.70
CA PHE A 72 13.88 4.09 10.53
C PHE A 72 13.77 3.73 9.07
N VAL A 73 13.14 4.58 8.24
CA VAL A 73 12.96 4.34 6.81
C VAL A 73 14.31 4.13 6.11
N ASN A 74 15.30 4.98 6.40
CA ASN A 74 16.65 4.84 5.82
C ASN A 74 17.28 3.49 6.20
N ARG A 75 17.17 3.08 7.46
CA ARG A 75 17.68 1.79 7.93
C ARG A 75 17.01 0.60 7.23
N MET A 76 15.69 0.69 6.97
CA MET A 76 14.97 -0.36 6.25
C MET A 76 15.41 -0.46 4.79
N TYR A 77 15.70 0.66 4.14
CA TYR A 77 16.25 0.68 2.78
C TYR A 77 17.62 -0.01 2.74
N GLU A 78 18.54 0.34 3.64
CA GLU A 78 19.85 -0.28 3.72
C GLU A 78 19.76 -1.80 3.96
N LYS A 79 18.82 -2.23 4.81
CA LYS A 79 18.69 -3.63 5.22
C LYS A 79 18.03 -4.52 4.17
N PHE A 80 17.03 -4.02 3.46
CA PHE A 80 16.14 -4.87 2.65
C PHE A 80 16.20 -4.60 1.15
N HIS A 81 16.72 -3.47 0.69
CA HIS A 81 16.77 -3.17 -0.75
C HIS A 81 17.99 -3.77 -1.47
N THR A 82 18.72 -4.65 -0.82
CA THR A 82 19.70 -5.55 -1.47
C THR A 82 19.02 -6.65 -2.27
N PHE A 83 17.75 -6.99 -1.95
CA PHE A 83 16.92 -8.01 -2.60
C PHE A 83 17.58 -9.36 -2.75
N ASP A 84 18.37 -9.77 -1.74
CA ASP A 84 19.20 -10.98 -1.72
C ASP A 84 18.72 -12.06 -0.72
N LYS A 85 17.55 -11.86 -0.10
CA LYS A 85 17.05 -12.72 0.99
C LYS A 85 16.64 -14.11 0.52
N ALA A 86 16.02 -14.21 -0.66
CA ALA A 86 15.60 -15.48 -1.24
C ALA A 86 15.39 -15.36 -2.75
N LYS A 87 15.36 -16.53 -3.41
CA LYS A 87 14.92 -16.70 -4.80
C LYS A 87 13.79 -17.70 -4.80
N MET A 88 12.62 -17.30 -5.31
CA MET A 88 11.43 -18.15 -5.34
C MET A 88 10.49 -17.70 -6.46
N THR A 89 9.60 -18.59 -6.85
CA THR A 89 8.50 -18.27 -7.77
C THR A 89 7.44 -17.43 -7.07
N VAL A 90 6.56 -16.78 -7.86
CA VAL A 90 5.40 -16.04 -7.32
C VAL A 90 4.50 -16.96 -6.50
N TRP A 91 4.30 -18.21 -6.95
CA TRP A 91 3.47 -19.18 -6.25
C TRP A 91 4.06 -19.60 -4.90
N GLU A 92 5.36 -19.85 -4.83
CA GLU A 92 6.05 -20.11 -3.56
C GLU A 92 5.96 -18.90 -2.60
N ALA A 93 6.00 -17.68 -3.14
CA ALA A 93 5.79 -16.47 -2.34
C ALA A 93 4.35 -16.41 -1.79
N PHE A 94 3.35 -16.75 -2.59
CA PHE A 94 1.97 -16.85 -2.14
C PHE A 94 1.76 -17.93 -1.09
N ASP A 95 2.39 -19.10 -1.24
CA ASP A 95 2.34 -20.16 -0.22
C ASP A 95 2.93 -19.68 1.11
N LYS A 96 3.98 -18.84 1.08
CA LYS A 96 4.54 -18.21 2.29
C LYS A 96 3.61 -17.20 2.94
N LEU A 97 2.86 -16.45 2.12
CA LEU A 97 1.85 -15.47 2.58
C LEU A 97 0.53 -16.13 3.02
N GLY A 98 0.33 -17.42 2.77
CA GLY A 98 -0.93 -18.12 2.99
C GLY A 98 -1.47 -18.10 4.44
N ASN A 99 -0.63 -17.79 5.43
CA ASN A 99 -1.02 -17.64 6.83
C ASN A 99 -0.86 -16.19 7.34
N TYR A 100 -0.45 -15.25 6.49
CA TYR A 100 -0.27 -13.87 6.89
C TYR A 100 -1.63 -13.15 6.91
N VAL A 101 -2.00 -12.63 8.07
CA VAL A 101 -3.19 -11.80 8.27
C VAL A 101 -2.75 -10.39 8.63
N ASP A 102 -3.24 -9.40 7.89
CA ASP A 102 -2.86 -8.00 8.11
C ASP A 102 -3.45 -7.46 9.42
N SER A 103 -2.58 -7.08 10.36
CA SER A 103 -3.00 -6.53 11.64
C SER A 103 -3.48 -5.07 11.57
N SER A 104 -3.30 -4.38 10.45
CA SER A 104 -3.80 -3.02 10.24
C SER A 104 -5.21 -2.96 9.67
N ASP A 105 -5.71 -4.07 9.11
CA ASP A 105 -6.99 -4.11 8.40
C ASP A 105 -8.16 -4.28 9.40
N PRO A 106 -9.10 -3.32 9.44
CA PRO A 106 -10.30 -3.42 10.26
C PRO A 106 -11.41 -4.25 9.62
N ASP A 107 -11.32 -4.55 8.31
CA ASP A 107 -12.44 -5.05 7.50
C ASP A 107 -12.50 -6.56 7.42
N ILE A 108 -11.34 -7.24 7.36
CA ILE A 108 -11.26 -8.69 7.19
C ILE A 108 -10.20 -9.33 8.10
N ASP A 109 -10.41 -10.60 8.41
CA ASP A 109 -9.50 -11.47 9.16
C ASP A 109 -9.15 -12.73 8.36
N LEU A 110 -8.86 -12.53 7.08
CA LEU A 110 -8.46 -13.59 6.15
C LEU A 110 -6.99 -13.49 5.79
N PRO A 111 -6.36 -14.59 5.39
CA PRO A 111 -5.03 -14.55 4.80
C PRO A 111 -4.94 -13.57 3.64
N ASN A 112 -3.89 -12.77 3.62
CA ASN A 112 -3.73 -11.66 2.67
C ASN A 112 -3.81 -12.08 1.19
N ILE A 113 -3.42 -13.33 0.88
CA ILE A 113 -3.53 -13.87 -0.48
C ILE A 113 -4.99 -13.91 -0.96
N GLU A 114 -5.95 -14.19 -0.08
CA GLU A 114 -7.37 -14.26 -0.44
C GLU A 114 -7.88 -12.89 -0.89
N HIS A 115 -7.45 -11.83 -0.22
CA HIS A 115 -7.72 -10.46 -0.63
C HIS A 115 -7.15 -10.15 -2.02
N GLY A 116 -5.91 -10.56 -2.32
CA GLY A 116 -5.32 -10.40 -3.65
C GLY A 116 -6.17 -11.05 -4.76
N PHE A 117 -6.70 -12.26 -4.51
CA PHE A 117 -7.60 -12.92 -5.46
C PHE A 117 -8.96 -12.20 -5.59
N GLN A 118 -9.54 -11.70 -4.50
CA GLN A 118 -10.78 -10.91 -4.53
C GLN A 118 -10.60 -9.66 -5.39
N THR A 119 -9.54 -8.92 -5.17
CA THR A 119 -9.21 -7.69 -5.89
C THR A 119 -8.98 -7.96 -7.39
N ALA A 120 -8.15 -8.95 -7.73
CA ALA A 120 -7.87 -9.32 -9.12
C ALA A 120 -9.14 -9.74 -9.88
N GLU A 121 -9.99 -10.56 -9.26
CA GLU A 121 -11.23 -11.03 -9.89
C GLU A 121 -12.25 -9.90 -10.09
N ALA A 122 -12.33 -8.96 -9.18
CA ALA A 122 -13.19 -7.78 -9.34
C ALA A 122 -12.70 -6.87 -10.47
N ILE A 123 -11.39 -6.62 -10.55
CA ILE A 123 -10.76 -5.88 -11.65
C ILE A 123 -11.03 -6.56 -12.99
N ARG A 124 -10.92 -7.90 -13.05
CA ARG A 124 -11.23 -8.68 -14.24
C ARG A 124 -12.68 -8.53 -14.67
N LYS A 125 -13.62 -8.67 -13.73
CA LYS A 125 -15.06 -8.51 -14.00
C LYS A 125 -15.44 -7.11 -14.47
N ALA A 126 -14.69 -6.10 -14.02
CA ALA A 126 -14.84 -4.72 -14.45
C ALA A 126 -14.28 -4.45 -15.85
N GLY A 127 -13.59 -5.42 -16.48
CA GLY A 127 -13.03 -5.30 -17.82
C GLY A 127 -11.74 -4.49 -17.90
N HIS A 128 -11.04 -4.30 -16.77
CA HIS A 128 -9.74 -3.63 -16.74
C HIS A 128 -8.65 -4.51 -17.40
N PRO A 129 -7.54 -3.89 -17.86
CA PRO A 129 -6.48 -4.62 -18.55
C PRO A 129 -5.79 -5.64 -17.66
N ASP A 130 -5.19 -6.65 -18.29
CA ASP A 130 -4.55 -7.79 -17.63
C ASP A 130 -3.46 -7.35 -16.64
N TRP A 131 -2.68 -6.30 -16.97
CA TRP A 131 -1.68 -5.79 -16.05
C TRP A 131 -2.29 -5.29 -14.73
N MET A 132 -3.47 -4.67 -14.78
CA MET A 132 -4.14 -4.17 -13.57
C MET A 132 -4.71 -5.34 -12.74
N GLN A 133 -5.20 -6.39 -13.39
CA GLN A 133 -5.63 -7.62 -12.73
C GLN A 133 -4.44 -8.29 -12.02
N LEU A 134 -3.29 -8.34 -12.68
CA LEU A 134 -2.07 -8.87 -12.08
C LEU A 134 -1.61 -8.02 -10.89
N ILE A 135 -1.67 -6.69 -11.00
CA ILE A 135 -1.40 -5.80 -9.86
C ILE A 135 -2.39 -6.07 -8.71
N GLY A 136 -3.68 -6.24 -9.00
CA GLY A 136 -4.67 -6.61 -8.00
C GLY A 136 -4.28 -7.85 -7.21
N LEU A 137 -3.71 -8.85 -7.90
CA LEU A 137 -3.24 -10.07 -7.26
C LEU A 137 -1.99 -9.89 -6.40
N ILE A 138 -1.02 -9.07 -6.85
CA ILE A 138 0.32 -9.01 -6.26
C ILE A 138 0.60 -7.77 -5.43
N HIS A 139 -0.29 -6.74 -5.39
CA HIS A 139 0.00 -5.45 -4.76
C HIS A 139 0.50 -5.57 -3.32
N ASP A 140 -0.02 -6.54 -2.61
CA ASP A 140 0.30 -6.85 -1.22
C ASP A 140 1.47 -7.84 -1.04
N MET A 141 2.06 -8.33 -2.12
CA MET A 141 3.08 -9.38 -2.06
C MET A 141 4.37 -8.93 -1.33
N GLY A 142 4.58 -7.63 -1.22
CA GLY A 142 5.67 -7.08 -0.41
C GLY A 142 5.59 -7.43 1.07
N LYS A 143 4.41 -7.78 1.58
CA LYS A 143 4.21 -8.26 2.96
C LYS A 143 5.03 -9.52 3.28
N ILE A 144 5.46 -10.28 2.27
CA ILE A 144 6.39 -11.42 2.44
C ILE A 144 7.69 -11.05 3.18
N LEU A 145 8.01 -9.77 3.23
CA LEU A 145 9.19 -9.27 3.94
C LEU A 145 9.19 -9.67 5.43
N PHE A 146 8.02 -9.98 6.00
CA PHE A 146 7.91 -10.46 7.38
C PHE A 146 8.82 -11.64 7.69
N LEU A 147 9.09 -12.52 6.70
CA LEU A 147 9.92 -13.71 6.87
C LEU A 147 11.36 -13.39 7.30
N TRP A 148 11.85 -12.19 7.04
CA TRP A 148 13.25 -11.79 7.26
C TRP A 148 13.40 -10.62 8.22
N GLY A 149 12.29 -10.11 8.74
CA GLY A 149 12.28 -9.03 9.72
C GLY A 149 12.56 -9.54 11.14
N LEU A 150 12.85 -8.58 12.01
CA LEU A 150 12.99 -8.76 13.45
C LEU A 150 11.96 -7.88 14.15
N PRO A 151 11.64 -8.11 15.43
CA PRO A 151 10.76 -7.22 16.20
C PRO A 151 11.17 -5.75 16.16
N SER A 152 12.48 -5.47 16.16
CA SER A 152 13.04 -4.11 16.02
C SER A 152 12.80 -3.48 14.65
N ASP A 153 12.44 -4.29 13.65
CA ASP A 153 12.09 -3.83 12.30
C ASP A 153 10.56 -3.70 12.13
N GLY A 154 9.78 -3.94 13.19
CA GLY A 154 8.33 -3.95 13.13
C GLY A 154 7.73 -5.16 12.42
N MET A 155 8.42 -6.29 12.44
CA MET A 155 8.05 -7.52 11.74
C MET A 155 8.43 -8.73 12.57
N GLU A 156 7.50 -9.67 12.76
CA GLU A 156 7.73 -10.87 13.57
C GLU A 156 7.27 -12.16 12.90
N GLY A 157 7.42 -12.37 11.67
CA GLY A 157 7.34 -13.67 10.98
C GLY A 157 6.08 -14.54 11.20
N THR A 158 5.09 -14.09 11.97
CA THR A 158 3.87 -14.85 12.30
C THR A 158 2.62 -14.00 12.11
N ALA A 159 1.48 -14.65 11.94
CA ALA A 159 0.19 -13.99 11.78
C ALA A 159 -0.24 -13.14 13.00
N THR A 160 0.32 -13.42 14.17
CA THR A 160 0.03 -12.73 15.45
C THR A 160 1.17 -11.83 15.91
N GLY A 161 2.27 -11.80 15.15
CA GLY A 161 3.44 -10.99 15.47
C GLY A 161 3.26 -9.53 15.08
N LYS A 162 4.21 -8.71 15.52
CA LYS A 162 4.25 -7.30 15.14
C LYS A 162 4.48 -7.13 13.64
N GLN A 163 3.73 -6.25 13.01
CA GLN A 163 3.72 -6.03 11.56
C GLN A 163 3.63 -4.54 11.20
N TRP A 164 3.86 -3.64 12.17
CA TRP A 164 3.64 -2.21 11.99
C TRP A 164 4.54 -1.55 10.92
N ALA A 165 5.56 -2.24 10.43
CA ALA A 165 6.38 -1.79 9.30
C ALA A 165 5.96 -2.43 7.96
N LEU A 166 4.83 -3.12 7.87
CA LEU A 166 4.38 -3.78 6.64
C LEU A 166 3.02 -3.31 6.15
N GLY A 167 2.04 -3.20 7.04
CA GLY A 167 0.69 -2.80 6.71
C GLY A 167 0.35 -1.40 7.21
N GLY A 168 -0.88 -0.96 6.97
CA GLY A 168 -1.42 0.31 7.41
C GLY A 168 -1.18 1.47 6.45
N ASP A 169 -1.85 2.61 6.73
CA ASP A 169 -1.73 3.82 5.92
C ASP A 169 -0.33 4.39 5.98
N THR A 170 0.26 4.64 4.82
CA THR A 170 1.55 5.31 4.71
C THR A 170 1.41 6.82 4.61
N TRP A 171 2.49 7.54 4.92
CA TRP A 171 2.61 9.00 4.82
C TRP A 171 4.02 9.37 4.38
N ILE A 172 4.22 10.63 3.95
CA ILE A 172 5.56 11.12 3.61
C ILE A 172 6.32 11.42 4.89
N VAL A 173 7.48 10.77 5.10
CA VAL A 173 8.35 11.02 6.27
C VAL A 173 9.22 12.27 6.08
N GLY A 174 9.60 12.89 7.19
CA GLY A 174 10.39 14.13 7.19
C GLY A 174 9.57 15.40 6.99
N VAL A 175 8.24 15.27 6.87
CA VAL A 175 7.27 16.37 6.92
C VAL A 175 6.20 16.07 7.97
N PRO A 176 5.42 17.07 8.41
CA PRO A 176 4.34 16.83 9.38
C PRO A 176 3.34 15.79 8.89
N ILE A 177 2.99 14.85 9.78
CA ILE A 177 2.00 13.81 9.48
C ILE A 177 0.61 14.45 9.48
N PRO A 178 -0.18 14.31 8.39
CA PRO A 178 -1.50 14.91 8.29
C PRO A 178 -2.48 14.39 9.36
N SER A 179 -3.35 15.25 9.82
CA SER A 179 -4.44 14.88 10.74
C SER A 179 -5.51 13.99 10.08
N THR A 180 -5.45 13.84 8.77
CA THR A 180 -6.32 12.94 7.97
C THR A 180 -5.87 11.48 8.00
N CYS A 181 -4.69 11.18 8.55
CA CYS A 181 -4.24 9.81 8.80
C CYS A 181 -5.12 9.11 9.84
N VAL A 182 -5.20 7.79 9.74
CA VAL A 182 -5.90 6.95 10.73
C VAL A 182 -5.27 7.13 12.11
N PHE A 183 -6.09 7.26 13.17
CA PHE A 183 -5.65 7.53 14.54
C PHE A 183 -4.71 8.73 14.67
N PRO A 184 -5.14 9.93 14.27
CA PRO A 184 -4.29 11.12 14.28
C PRO A 184 -3.79 11.51 15.68
N GLU A 185 -4.45 11.04 16.74
CA GLU A 185 -4.02 11.23 18.12
C GLU A 185 -2.64 10.63 18.42
N PHE A 186 -2.15 9.71 17.58
CA PHE A 186 -0.82 9.13 17.72
C PHE A 186 0.28 9.89 16.94
N ASN A 187 -0.07 10.87 16.10
CA ASN A 187 0.91 11.59 15.30
C ASN A 187 1.99 12.25 16.18
N ASP A 188 1.60 12.76 17.34
CA ASP A 188 2.52 13.41 18.29
C ASP A 188 3.53 12.46 18.96
N LEU A 189 3.37 11.15 18.80
CA LEU A 189 4.37 10.17 19.25
C LEU A 189 5.53 10.05 18.26
N ASN A 190 5.37 10.55 17.03
CA ASN A 190 6.39 10.36 15.99
C ASN A 190 7.59 11.26 16.23
N PRO A 191 8.84 10.72 16.18
CA PRO A 191 10.05 11.50 16.41
C PRO A 191 10.24 12.67 15.44
N ASP A 192 9.82 12.53 14.17
CA ASP A 192 9.90 13.62 13.18
C ASP A 192 8.90 14.74 13.49
N MET A 193 7.70 14.40 13.99
CA MET A 193 6.73 15.40 14.47
C MET A 193 7.26 16.18 15.69
N ILE A 194 7.89 15.46 16.63
CA ILE A 194 8.50 16.07 17.82
C ILE A 194 9.61 17.06 17.40
N LYS A 195 10.47 16.66 16.45
CA LYS A 195 11.52 17.52 15.90
C LYS A 195 10.93 18.73 15.17
N ALA A 196 9.92 18.54 14.33
CA ALA A 196 9.28 19.62 13.59
C ALA A 196 8.65 20.66 14.53
N LYS A 197 7.95 20.23 15.60
CA LYS A 197 7.40 21.13 16.63
C LYS A 197 8.48 21.94 17.32
N LYS A 198 9.57 21.30 17.73
CA LYS A 198 10.69 21.97 18.37
C LYS A 198 11.32 23.02 17.46
N ILE A 199 11.55 22.71 16.19
CA ILE A 199 12.07 23.65 15.20
C ILE A 199 11.11 24.83 15.05
N ALA A 200 9.81 24.59 14.92
CA ALA A 200 8.81 25.63 14.79
C ALA A 200 8.78 26.59 16.01
N GLU A 201 8.91 26.04 17.23
CA GLU A 201 9.00 26.82 18.47
C GLU A 201 10.29 27.69 18.51
N GLU A 202 11.43 27.12 18.12
CA GLU A 202 12.74 27.81 18.11
C GLU A 202 12.83 28.89 17.01
N THR A 203 12.04 28.77 15.93
CA THR A 203 12.06 29.69 14.78
C THR A 203 10.86 30.63 14.71
N ALA A 204 9.96 30.59 15.68
CA ALA A 204 8.72 31.36 15.69
C ALA A 204 8.95 32.88 15.49
N ASP A 205 10.06 33.40 15.99
CA ASP A 205 10.43 34.82 15.89
C ASP A 205 11.17 35.18 14.59
N LEU A 206 11.52 34.21 13.73
CA LEU A 206 12.37 34.42 12.55
C LEU A 206 11.57 34.69 11.25
N GLY A 207 10.26 34.66 11.30
CA GLY A 207 9.36 34.90 10.16
C GLY A 207 9.16 33.67 9.26
N GLU A 208 8.13 33.74 8.42
CA GLU A 208 7.82 32.69 7.45
C GLU A 208 9.00 32.46 6.50
N GLY A 209 9.53 31.21 6.43
CA GLY A 209 10.59 30.84 5.49
C GLY A 209 11.81 30.17 6.12
N SER A 210 11.91 30.05 7.45
CA SER A 210 13.05 29.45 8.13
C SER A 210 12.94 27.94 8.37
N GLN A 211 11.83 27.32 8.04
CA GLN A 211 11.68 25.86 8.06
C GLN A 211 12.34 25.30 6.80
N GLY A 212 13.46 24.63 6.95
CA GLY A 212 14.04 23.83 5.88
C GLY A 212 13.07 22.69 5.52
N GLU A 213 12.18 22.96 4.56
CA GLU A 213 11.30 21.94 4.02
C GLU A 213 12.19 20.84 3.42
N MET A 214 11.99 19.60 3.84
CA MET A 214 12.79 18.47 3.34
C MET A 214 12.56 18.23 1.83
N TYR A 215 11.41 18.65 1.33
CA TYR A 215 11.01 18.51 -0.08
C TYR A 215 10.60 19.86 -0.64
N GLU A 216 10.99 20.12 -1.90
CA GLU A 216 10.59 21.31 -2.65
C GLU A 216 9.17 21.16 -3.18
N LYS A 217 8.46 22.28 -3.35
CA LYS A 217 7.16 22.28 -4.02
C LYS A 217 7.27 21.70 -5.43
N ASN A 218 6.29 20.89 -5.81
CA ASN A 218 6.22 20.18 -7.09
C ASN A 218 7.42 19.27 -7.38
N CYS A 219 8.14 18.83 -6.34
CA CYS A 219 9.28 17.91 -6.52
C CYS A 219 8.87 16.57 -7.12
N GLY A 220 7.60 16.19 -7.02
CA GLY A 220 7.10 14.87 -7.41
C GLY A 220 7.22 13.84 -6.28
N LEU A 221 6.19 13.01 -6.15
CA LEU A 221 6.13 11.99 -5.10
C LEU A 221 7.22 10.92 -5.22
N ASP A 222 7.76 10.73 -6.41
CA ASP A 222 8.90 9.83 -6.64
C ASP A 222 10.17 10.27 -5.89
N ASN A 223 10.31 11.55 -5.61
CA ASN A 223 11.41 12.12 -4.84
C ASN A 223 11.16 12.15 -3.34
N CYS A 224 9.96 11.75 -2.89
CA CYS A 224 9.61 11.67 -1.49
C CYS A 224 9.87 10.28 -0.90
N LYS A 225 10.20 10.23 0.38
CA LYS A 225 10.25 9.00 1.15
C LYS A 225 8.96 8.82 1.92
N PHE A 226 8.42 7.61 1.85
CA PHE A 226 7.20 7.24 2.57
C PHE A 226 7.54 6.47 3.84
N ALA A 227 6.64 6.47 4.80
CA ALA A 227 6.67 5.49 5.88
C ALA A 227 6.88 4.10 5.28
N TYR A 228 7.79 3.32 5.87
CA TYR A 228 8.19 2.05 5.27
C TYR A 228 7.04 1.05 5.32
N GLY A 229 6.77 0.40 4.20
CA GLY A 229 5.70 -0.56 4.05
C GLY A 229 5.99 -1.61 2.98
N HIS A 230 5.08 -2.56 2.85
CA HIS A 230 5.11 -3.59 1.81
C HIS A 230 5.08 -2.99 0.40
N ASP A 231 4.41 -1.87 0.24
CA ASP A 231 4.22 -1.09 -0.97
C ASP A 231 5.54 -0.54 -1.52
N GLU A 232 6.30 0.21 -0.73
CA GLU A 232 7.62 0.71 -1.13
C GLU A 232 8.60 -0.44 -1.38
N TYR A 233 8.58 -1.49 -0.53
CA TYR A 233 9.43 -2.66 -0.72
C TYR A 233 9.12 -3.37 -2.05
N LEU A 234 7.86 -3.65 -2.34
CA LEU A 234 7.45 -4.32 -3.58
C LEU A 234 7.76 -3.46 -4.81
N TYR A 235 7.47 -2.16 -4.76
CA TYR A 235 7.82 -1.24 -5.84
C TYR A 235 9.30 -1.29 -6.19
N ARG A 236 10.18 -1.15 -5.19
CA ARG A 236 11.63 -1.22 -5.40
C ARG A 236 12.09 -2.60 -5.86
N PHE A 237 11.47 -3.64 -5.37
CA PHE A 237 11.73 -5.01 -5.80
C PHE A 237 11.38 -5.22 -7.28
N LEU A 238 10.25 -4.71 -7.75
CA LEU A 238 9.84 -4.80 -9.15
C LEU A 238 10.82 -4.05 -10.06
N LEU A 239 11.25 -2.86 -9.66
CA LEU A 239 12.27 -2.09 -10.39
C LEU A 239 13.61 -2.85 -10.45
N HIS A 240 14.09 -3.38 -9.32
CA HIS A 240 15.35 -4.15 -9.25
C HIS A 240 15.34 -5.37 -10.17
N ASN A 241 14.21 -6.03 -10.30
CA ASN A 241 14.03 -7.20 -11.17
C ASN A 241 13.70 -6.82 -12.62
N ASN A 242 13.70 -5.54 -12.99
CA ASN A 242 13.38 -5.04 -14.33
C ASN A 242 12.01 -5.52 -14.85
N CYS A 243 11.02 -5.62 -13.97
CA CYS A 243 9.66 -5.97 -14.35
C CYS A 243 9.10 -4.90 -15.30
N LYS A 244 8.44 -5.35 -16.38
CA LYS A 244 7.96 -4.48 -17.46
C LYS A 244 6.51 -4.07 -17.24
N PHE A 245 6.24 -3.46 -16.10
CA PHE A 245 4.95 -2.85 -15.82
C PHE A 245 4.89 -1.40 -16.33
N PRO A 246 3.72 -0.91 -16.75
CA PRO A 246 3.54 0.50 -17.05
C PRO A 246 3.72 1.36 -15.78
N PRO A 247 4.05 2.66 -15.93
CA PRO A 247 4.22 3.55 -14.78
C PRO A 247 3.02 3.58 -13.83
N GLU A 248 1.80 3.47 -14.36
CA GLU A 248 0.56 3.42 -13.62
C GLU A 248 0.49 2.22 -12.67
N ALA A 249 0.93 1.06 -13.13
CA ALA A 249 1.00 -0.15 -12.31
C ALA A 249 2.00 0.00 -11.16
N LEU A 250 3.16 0.57 -11.43
CA LEU A 250 4.18 0.83 -10.42
C LEU A 250 3.71 1.87 -9.39
N ALA A 251 2.98 2.89 -9.86
CA ALA A 251 2.38 3.89 -8.98
C ALA A 251 1.30 3.28 -8.07
N ILE A 252 0.45 2.40 -8.60
CA ILE A 252 -0.54 1.66 -7.81
C ILE A 252 0.18 0.88 -6.70
N VAL A 253 1.19 0.08 -7.05
CA VAL A 253 1.93 -0.72 -6.06
C VAL A 253 2.54 0.17 -4.97
N ARG A 254 3.12 1.32 -5.34
CA ARG A 254 3.85 2.17 -4.40
C ARG A 254 2.94 3.01 -3.51
N TYR A 255 1.78 3.43 -4.02
CA TYR A 255 0.99 4.48 -3.37
C TYR A 255 -0.38 4.03 -2.89
N HIS A 256 -0.80 2.76 -3.11
CA HIS A 256 -2.14 2.32 -2.72
C HIS A 256 -2.40 2.45 -1.22
N SER A 257 -1.39 2.35 -0.37
CA SER A 257 -1.52 2.54 1.08
C SER A 257 -1.41 4.02 1.52
N CYS A 258 -1.12 4.96 0.60
CA CYS A 258 -1.03 6.38 0.93
C CYS A 258 -2.40 7.07 0.87
N TYR A 259 -3.34 6.64 1.72
CA TYR A 259 -4.70 7.19 1.81
C TYR A 259 -4.74 8.70 2.07
N PRO A 260 -3.84 9.30 2.86
CA PRO A 260 -3.77 10.76 2.98
C PRO A 260 -3.66 11.46 1.64
N TRP A 261 -2.87 10.93 0.71
CA TRP A 261 -2.73 11.50 -0.62
C TRP A 261 -3.93 11.21 -1.53
N HIS A 262 -4.17 9.94 -1.85
CA HIS A 262 -5.11 9.61 -2.93
C HIS A 262 -6.60 9.74 -2.52
N THR A 263 -6.92 9.62 -1.23
CA THR A 263 -8.30 9.71 -0.73
C THR A 263 -8.59 11.03 -0.03
N LYS A 264 -7.64 11.58 0.73
CA LYS A 264 -7.86 12.77 1.57
C LYS A 264 -7.33 14.06 0.95
N GLY A 265 -6.53 13.98 -0.12
CA GLY A 265 -6.07 15.15 -0.87
C GLY A 265 -4.87 15.87 -0.27
N GLU A 266 -4.17 15.26 0.66
CA GLU A 266 -2.92 15.77 1.22
C GLU A 266 -1.78 15.78 0.19
N TYR A 267 -0.68 16.48 0.49
CA TYR A 267 0.55 16.51 -0.31
C TYR A 267 0.40 17.03 -1.74
N ARG A 268 -0.64 17.84 -2.02
CA ARG A 268 -0.90 18.39 -3.36
C ARG A 268 0.20 19.35 -3.82
N ASP A 269 0.82 20.03 -2.89
CA ASP A 269 1.93 20.97 -3.12
C ASP A 269 3.24 20.26 -3.50
N LEU A 270 3.38 18.98 -3.18
CA LEU A 270 4.55 18.17 -3.56
C LEU A 270 4.37 17.50 -4.94
N MET A 271 3.14 17.43 -5.46
CA MET A 271 2.84 16.72 -6.71
C MET A 271 3.49 17.37 -7.92
N SER A 272 4.11 16.56 -8.77
CA SER A 272 4.46 16.91 -10.14
C SER A 272 3.23 16.77 -11.06
N GLU A 273 3.36 17.24 -12.31
CA GLU A 273 2.31 17.04 -13.32
C GLU A 273 2.01 15.56 -13.56
N ASN A 274 3.04 14.71 -13.54
CA ASN A 274 2.88 13.27 -13.71
C ASN A 274 2.06 12.64 -12.57
N ASP A 275 2.23 13.12 -11.33
CA ASP A 275 1.47 12.59 -10.19
C ASP A 275 -0.04 12.84 -10.31
N HIS A 276 -0.45 13.91 -10.99
CA HIS A 276 -1.87 14.15 -11.30
C HIS A 276 -2.47 13.09 -12.23
N HIS A 277 -1.69 12.57 -13.17
CA HIS A 277 -2.10 11.45 -14.01
C HIS A 277 -2.15 10.14 -13.20
N LEU A 278 -1.09 9.84 -12.45
CA LEU A 278 -0.96 8.61 -11.67
C LEU A 278 -2.02 8.50 -10.56
N LEU A 279 -2.38 9.63 -9.95
CA LEU A 279 -3.42 9.69 -8.91
C LEU A 279 -4.74 9.05 -9.35
N LYS A 280 -5.17 9.28 -10.59
CA LYS A 280 -6.43 8.72 -11.11
C LYS A 280 -6.41 7.21 -11.14
N TRP A 281 -5.27 6.61 -11.46
CA TRP A 281 -5.08 5.16 -11.47
C TRP A 281 -5.06 4.56 -10.07
N VAL A 282 -4.37 5.22 -9.13
CA VAL A 282 -4.35 4.80 -7.73
C VAL A 282 -5.76 4.91 -7.13
N GLN A 283 -6.51 5.95 -7.43
CA GLN A 283 -7.90 6.11 -6.98
C GLN A 283 -8.83 5.05 -7.59
N GLU A 284 -8.68 4.74 -8.88
CA GLU A 284 -9.46 3.67 -9.52
C GLU A 284 -9.14 2.32 -8.91
N PHE A 285 -7.85 2.00 -8.74
CA PHE A 285 -7.43 0.77 -8.08
C PHE A 285 -7.95 0.64 -6.65
N ASN A 286 -7.90 1.71 -5.86
CA ASN A 286 -8.38 1.72 -4.48
C ASN A 286 -9.86 1.32 -4.33
N ARG A 287 -10.68 1.54 -5.34
CA ARG A 287 -12.08 1.08 -5.34
C ARG A 287 -12.15 -0.45 -5.28
N PHE A 288 -11.26 -1.14 -6.01
CA PHE A 288 -11.19 -2.61 -6.01
C PHE A 288 -10.51 -3.14 -4.76
N ASP A 289 -9.40 -2.56 -4.38
CA ASP A 289 -8.67 -2.91 -3.17
C ASP A 289 -9.53 -2.78 -1.91
N LEU A 290 -10.31 -1.72 -1.79
CA LEU A 290 -11.13 -1.46 -0.61
C LEU A 290 -12.46 -2.22 -0.63
N TYR A 291 -13.25 -2.06 -1.71
CA TYR A 291 -14.65 -2.50 -1.70
C TYR A 291 -14.86 -3.97 -2.10
N THR A 292 -13.81 -4.73 -2.35
CA THR A 292 -13.88 -6.17 -2.60
C THR A 292 -13.57 -7.02 -1.37
N LYS A 293 -13.17 -6.39 -0.27
CA LYS A 293 -12.89 -7.07 0.99
C LYS A 293 -14.15 -7.75 1.54
N ASP A 294 -14.14 -9.07 1.53
CA ASP A 294 -15.26 -9.92 1.98
C ASP A 294 -14.70 -11.13 2.71
N ASN A 295 -15.38 -11.58 3.75
CA ASN A 295 -15.06 -12.83 4.46
C ASN A 295 -15.39 -14.10 3.63
N LYS A 296 -16.03 -13.94 2.47
CA LYS A 296 -16.27 -15.05 1.54
C LYS A 296 -14.96 -15.36 0.78
N ARG A 297 -14.47 -16.56 0.98
CA ARG A 297 -13.24 -17.03 0.32
C ARG A 297 -13.44 -17.20 -1.18
N PRO A 298 -12.53 -16.66 -2.02
CA PRO A 298 -12.55 -16.93 -3.45
C PRO A 298 -12.15 -18.39 -3.74
N ASP A 299 -12.65 -18.95 -4.85
CA ASP A 299 -12.19 -20.25 -5.32
C ASP A 299 -10.82 -20.11 -6.01
N MET A 300 -9.77 -20.09 -5.21
CA MET A 300 -8.40 -19.94 -5.69
C MET A 300 -7.97 -21.08 -6.62
N VAL A 301 -8.54 -22.29 -6.47
CA VAL A 301 -8.22 -23.43 -7.33
C VAL A 301 -8.78 -23.19 -8.74
N ALA A 302 -10.01 -22.71 -8.85
CA ALA A 302 -10.62 -22.37 -10.13
C ALA A 302 -9.96 -21.14 -10.80
N LEU A 303 -9.51 -20.17 -10.02
CA LEU A 303 -8.90 -18.93 -10.53
C LEU A 303 -7.42 -19.11 -10.95
N LYS A 304 -6.67 -20.02 -10.30
CA LYS A 304 -5.24 -20.22 -10.55
C LYS A 304 -4.88 -20.44 -12.03
N PRO A 305 -5.57 -21.31 -12.81
CA PRO A 305 -5.22 -21.52 -14.22
C PRO A 305 -5.46 -20.28 -15.10
N TYR A 306 -6.41 -19.41 -14.72
CA TYR A 306 -6.64 -18.15 -15.41
C TYR A 306 -5.50 -17.18 -15.15
N ILE A 307 -5.16 -16.98 -13.88
CA ILE A 307 -4.09 -16.07 -13.46
C ILE A 307 -2.71 -16.48 -14.02
N GLN A 308 -2.47 -17.77 -14.18
CA GLN A 308 -1.22 -18.27 -14.80
C GLN A 308 -1.09 -17.88 -16.29
N ARG A 309 -2.15 -17.40 -16.93
CA ARG A 309 -2.15 -16.93 -18.31
C ARG A 309 -1.96 -15.40 -18.43
N CYS A 310 -2.28 -14.66 -17.37
CA CYS A 310 -1.99 -13.24 -17.25
C CYS A 310 -0.51 -12.99 -16.89
#